data_77e46ba223f7431ba76f7e3a91faf82a
#
_entry.id   77e46ba223f7431ba76f7e3a91faf82a
#
_cell.length_a   1.000
_cell.length_b   1.000
_cell.length_c   1.000
_cell.angle_alpha   90.00
_cell.angle_beta   90.00
_cell.angle_gamma   90.00
#
_symmetry.space_group_name_H-M   'P 1'
#
loop_
_entity.id
_entity.type
_entity.pdbx_description
1 polymer ?
#
loop_
_entity_poly.entity_id
_entity_poly.type
_entity_poly.pdbx_seq_one_letter_code
_entity_poly.pdbx_strand_id
1 'polypeptide(L)'
;MNGDSAGNPMAGGSSAGDVDRISDLPDDLLHLILSYVSDDAAEVTRTSVLSRRWRRVWIHAQKLCFGDDRQSRWRRLANFGGFVDWAFAQRGDADIQSVIIFMSRLDSATPEQVNEWLRYAVRRVVKTFWFNACDSTLIGAWWAPPPRDHGHQLPTVELPSHGRTASINLNLSSYPFRLKLPASPAARYEALTDLSLSSAWFREDEAVAGRRTLADFISSCCPRLRKLEIIDPMRLPQLVLRAEALEELIVASTRDTQTMDVTAPNLRIFELHYFNSMTSVTSYGESIDLVVRITAPRLEEIAINNSTLEIEDNLDLRIHGLASVRRLKNLTLAMHGHNCCNTDYGLWLLNNCPNVEHIDLRLRYEMLATHEVDDLTDNRAPRLYKARSMVIDACGLDQYLVTSVWSLLLMCPDLISLRICLRGWG
;
A
#
# COMPACT_ATOMS: atom_id res chain seq x y z
N MET A 1 26.45 -91.46 -19.60
CA MET A 1 24.99 -91.43 -19.42
C MET A 1 24.64 -89.98 -19.16
N ASN A 2 24.33 -89.42 -20.13
CA ASN A 2 23.35 -88.52 -20.73
C ASN A 2 22.42 -87.83 -19.71
N GLY A 3 22.39 -86.53 -19.77
CA GLY A 3 21.40 -85.66 -19.11
C GLY A 3 21.44 -84.26 -19.72
N ASP A 4 20.65 -84.09 -20.80
CA ASP A 4 20.40 -82.82 -21.45
C ASP A 4 19.72 -81.83 -20.51
N SER A 5 20.20 -80.64 -20.51
CA SER A 5 19.54 -79.52 -19.84
C SER A 5 19.24 -78.43 -20.89
N ALA A 6 17.99 -78.35 -21.27
CA ALA A 6 17.46 -77.41 -22.22
C ALA A 6 17.50 -75.99 -21.60
N GLY A 7 18.19 -75.08 -22.26
CA GLY A 7 18.19 -73.66 -21.95
C GLY A 7 16.89 -72.98 -22.39
N ASN A 8 16.26 -72.30 -21.44
CA ASN A 8 15.09 -71.48 -21.66
C ASN A 8 15.53 -70.09 -22.13
N PRO A 9 15.08 -69.51 -23.22
CA PRO A 9 15.43 -68.12 -23.60
C PRO A 9 14.62 -67.18 -22.80
N MET A 10 15.32 -66.41 -21.92
CA MET A 10 14.76 -65.22 -21.24
C MET A 10 14.28 -64.26 -22.32
N ALA A 11 12.97 -64.00 -22.31
CA ALA A 11 12.35 -62.97 -23.08
C ALA A 11 12.86 -61.61 -22.57
N GLY A 12 13.58 -60.91 -23.42
CA GLY A 12 13.97 -59.54 -23.19
C GLY A 12 12.72 -58.67 -23.10
N GLY A 13 12.37 -58.25 -21.85
CA GLY A 13 11.38 -57.22 -21.65
C GLY A 13 11.93 -55.91 -22.23
N SER A 14 11.41 -55.49 -23.37
CA SER A 14 11.58 -54.11 -23.83
C SER A 14 10.97 -53.19 -22.79
N SER A 15 11.80 -52.48 -22.03
CA SER A 15 11.34 -51.36 -21.27
C SER A 15 10.74 -50.38 -22.28
N ALA A 16 9.42 -50.27 -22.28
CA ALA A 16 8.74 -49.16 -22.95
C ALA A 16 9.35 -47.88 -22.37
N GLY A 17 10.17 -47.21 -23.18
CA GLY A 17 10.76 -45.95 -22.79
C GLY A 17 9.63 -45.03 -22.30
N ASP A 18 9.79 -44.50 -21.12
CA ASP A 18 8.88 -43.53 -20.53
C ASP A 18 8.73 -42.38 -21.53
N VAL A 19 7.63 -42.40 -22.29
CA VAL A 19 7.35 -41.41 -23.31
C VAL A 19 7.09 -40.11 -22.55
N ASP A 20 7.97 -39.11 -22.69
CA ASP A 20 7.82 -37.79 -22.09
C ASP A 20 6.59 -37.07 -22.70
N ARG A 21 5.41 -37.46 -22.19
CA ARG A 21 4.12 -36.92 -22.64
C ARG A 21 3.94 -35.43 -22.34
N ILE A 22 4.68 -34.89 -21.36
CA ILE A 22 4.58 -33.50 -20.97
C ILE A 22 5.27 -32.62 -22.00
N SER A 23 6.45 -33.03 -22.50
CA SER A 23 7.16 -32.26 -23.53
C SER A 23 6.47 -32.24 -24.88
N ASP A 24 5.49 -33.11 -25.12
CA ASP A 24 4.71 -33.13 -26.37
C ASP A 24 3.49 -32.21 -26.35
N LEU A 25 3.14 -31.62 -25.17
CA LEU A 25 2.01 -30.70 -25.05
C LEU A 25 2.25 -29.42 -25.85
N PRO A 26 1.21 -28.77 -26.39
CA PRO A 26 1.31 -27.40 -26.95
C PRO A 26 1.85 -26.40 -25.98
N ASP A 27 2.54 -25.34 -26.45
CA ASP A 27 3.15 -24.30 -25.58
C ASP A 27 2.12 -23.64 -24.68
N ASP A 28 0.90 -23.41 -25.15
CA ASP A 28 -0.17 -22.80 -24.34
C ASP A 28 -0.51 -23.67 -23.12
N LEU A 29 -0.49 -24.98 -23.24
CA LEU A 29 -0.70 -25.89 -22.10
C LEU A 29 0.52 -25.92 -21.18
N LEU A 30 1.73 -25.80 -21.69
CA LEU A 30 2.93 -25.71 -20.88
C LEU A 30 2.95 -24.39 -20.09
N HIS A 31 2.53 -23.28 -20.69
CA HIS A 31 2.37 -22.00 -19.99
C HIS A 31 1.30 -22.07 -18.89
N LEU A 32 0.19 -22.75 -19.19
CA LEU A 32 -0.86 -22.99 -18.20
C LEU A 32 -0.35 -23.84 -17.04
N ILE A 33 0.37 -24.91 -17.31
CA ILE A 33 1.00 -25.76 -16.29
C ILE A 33 1.95 -24.92 -15.42
N LEU A 34 2.83 -24.10 -16.02
CA LEU A 34 3.72 -23.21 -15.29
C LEU A 34 2.96 -22.29 -14.34
N SER A 35 1.84 -21.74 -14.79
CA SER A 35 1.03 -20.82 -13.97
C SER A 35 0.42 -21.48 -12.73
N TYR A 36 0.26 -22.80 -12.72
CA TYR A 36 -0.21 -23.59 -11.58
C TYR A 36 0.92 -24.12 -10.70
N VAL A 37 2.13 -24.27 -11.25
CA VAL A 37 3.26 -24.82 -10.49
C VAL A 37 3.76 -23.83 -9.45
N SER A 38 4.07 -22.62 -9.86
CA SER A 38 4.58 -21.57 -8.97
C SER A 38 4.66 -20.22 -9.68
N ASP A 39 4.52 -19.14 -8.90
CA ASP A 39 4.89 -17.79 -9.34
C ASP A 39 6.37 -17.48 -9.02
N ASP A 40 7.06 -18.35 -8.26
CA ASP A 40 8.46 -18.17 -7.88
C ASP A 40 9.38 -18.25 -9.10
N ALA A 41 10.06 -17.16 -9.38
CA ALA A 41 10.96 -17.07 -10.53
C ALA A 41 12.07 -18.15 -10.50
N ALA A 42 12.57 -18.53 -9.33
CA ALA A 42 13.59 -19.58 -9.22
C ALA A 42 13.03 -20.98 -9.53
N GLU A 43 11.80 -21.26 -9.10
CA GLU A 43 11.14 -22.52 -9.43
C GLU A 43 10.73 -22.57 -10.90
N VAL A 44 10.15 -21.49 -11.41
CA VAL A 44 9.78 -21.37 -12.83
C VAL A 44 11.00 -21.54 -13.74
N THR A 45 12.12 -20.90 -13.45
CA THR A 45 13.33 -21.01 -14.26
C THR A 45 14.01 -22.38 -14.15
N ARG A 46 13.85 -23.09 -13.01
CA ARG A 46 14.34 -24.48 -12.86
C ARG A 46 13.70 -25.44 -13.83
N THR A 47 12.48 -25.20 -14.30
CA THR A 47 11.85 -26.04 -15.32
C THR A 47 12.68 -26.12 -16.60
N SER A 48 13.58 -25.16 -16.83
CA SER A 48 14.52 -25.16 -17.96
C SER A 48 15.44 -26.36 -18.04
N VAL A 49 15.61 -27.10 -16.90
CA VAL A 49 16.40 -28.34 -16.88
C VAL A 49 15.68 -29.53 -17.47
N LEU A 50 14.34 -29.49 -17.57
CA LEU A 50 13.52 -30.60 -18.03
C LEU A 50 13.77 -30.92 -19.51
N SER A 51 13.83 -29.93 -20.39
CA SER A 51 14.15 -30.07 -21.79
C SER A 51 14.58 -28.77 -22.46
N ARG A 52 15.08 -28.86 -23.70
CA ARG A 52 15.41 -27.71 -24.54
C ARG A 52 14.19 -26.81 -24.80
N ARG A 53 13.00 -27.39 -24.86
CA ARG A 53 11.74 -26.67 -25.05
C ARG A 53 11.37 -25.89 -23.82
N TRP A 54 11.48 -26.45 -22.62
CA TRP A 54 11.20 -25.77 -21.34
C TRP A 54 12.10 -24.55 -21.10
N ARG A 55 13.31 -24.53 -21.68
CA ARG A 55 14.18 -23.34 -21.63
C ARG A 55 13.57 -22.10 -22.30
N ARG A 56 12.60 -22.30 -23.23
CA ARG A 56 11.90 -21.21 -23.91
C ARG A 56 10.52 -20.95 -23.30
N VAL A 57 9.87 -21.93 -22.74
CA VAL A 57 8.53 -21.81 -22.19
C VAL A 57 8.50 -20.83 -21.00
N TRP A 58 9.43 -20.93 -20.06
CA TRP A 58 9.45 -20.06 -18.90
C TRP A 58 9.66 -18.57 -19.25
N ILE A 59 10.31 -18.26 -20.37
CA ILE A 59 10.50 -16.89 -20.85
C ILE A 59 9.15 -16.19 -21.04
N HIS A 60 8.10 -16.92 -21.37
CA HIS A 60 6.74 -16.40 -21.57
C HIS A 60 5.84 -16.56 -20.34
N ALA A 61 6.38 -16.96 -19.19
CA ALA A 61 5.61 -16.99 -17.94
C ALA A 61 4.96 -15.64 -17.68
N GLN A 62 3.67 -15.63 -17.31
CA GLN A 62 2.88 -14.42 -17.19
C GLN A 62 3.03 -13.75 -15.82
N LYS A 63 3.55 -14.47 -14.84
CA LYS A 63 3.81 -13.98 -13.49
C LYS A 63 5.17 -14.44 -13.02
N LEU A 64 5.94 -13.55 -12.44
CA LEU A 64 7.22 -13.86 -11.80
C LEU A 64 7.35 -13.10 -10.49
N CYS A 65 7.71 -13.83 -9.46
CA CYS A 65 8.00 -13.30 -8.16
C CYS A 65 9.45 -13.62 -7.77
N PHE A 66 10.23 -12.59 -7.54
CA PHE A 66 11.62 -12.68 -7.11
C PHE A 66 11.70 -12.32 -5.63
N GLY A 67 12.33 -13.16 -4.82
CA GLY A 67 12.49 -12.89 -3.39
C GLY A 67 13.82 -13.38 -2.86
N ASP A 68 14.36 -12.63 -1.87
CA ASP A 68 15.58 -12.99 -1.14
C ASP A 68 15.31 -13.35 0.33
N ASP A 69 14.03 -13.47 0.75
CA ASP A 69 13.63 -13.70 2.13
C ASP A 69 14.02 -15.10 2.63
N ARG A 70 14.48 -15.14 3.90
CA ARG A 70 14.87 -16.36 4.59
C ARG A 70 13.70 -17.19 5.13
N GLN A 71 12.55 -16.56 5.38
CA GLN A 71 11.41 -17.19 6.06
C GLN A 71 10.37 -17.76 5.09
N SER A 72 10.41 -17.34 3.84
CA SER A 72 9.52 -17.83 2.81
C SER A 72 10.16 -19.00 2.05
N ARG A 73 9.39 -19.63 1.16
CA ARG A 73 9.82 -20.67 0.22
C ARG A 73 11.02 -20.27 -0.66
N TRP A 74 11.43 -19.01 -0.60
CA TRP A 74 12.49 -18.36 -1.35
C TRP A 74 13.85 -18.80 -0.83
N ARG A 75 14.50 -19.72 -1.50
CA ARG A 75 15.87 -20.11 -1.16
C ARG A 75 16.79 -18.93 -1.38
N ARG A 76 17.66 -18.67 -0.39
CA ARG A 76 18.77 -17.73 -0.50
C ARG A 76 19.51 -17.93 -1.82
N LEU A 77 19.29 -17.03 -2.76
CA LEU A 77 20.16 -16.93 -3.91
C LEU A 77 21.40 -16.17 -3.48
N ALA A 78 22.58 -16.80 -3.66
CA ALA A 78 23.84 -16.19 -3.28
C ALA A 78 24.09 -14.85 -4.02
N ASN A 79 23.48 -14.70 -5.19
CA ASN A 79 23.51 -13.47 -6.00
C ASN A 79 22.09 -13.18 -6.49
N PHE A 80 21.28 -12.56 -5.64
CA PHE A 80 19.90 -12.22 -5.97
C PHE A 80 19.81 -11.22 -7.13
N GLY A 81 20.57 -10.10 -7.02
CA GLY A 81 20.58 -9.08 -8.08
C GLY A 81 20.95 -9.64 -9.44
N GLY A 82 22.03 -10.42 -9.50
CA GLY A 82 22.46 -11.07 -10.74
C GLY A 82 21.45 -12.06 -11.29
N PHE A 83 20.64 -12.72 -10.43
CA PHE A 83 19.58 -13.61 -10.89
C PHE A 83 18.42 -12.83 -11.53
N VAL A 84 17.99 -11.71 -10.95
CA VAL A 84 16.96 -10.85 -11.54
C VAL A 84 17.42 -10.30 -12.88
N ASP A 85 18.66 -9.78 -12.93
CA ASP A 85 19.29 -9.26 -14.17
C ASP A 85 19.30 -10.32 -15.26
N TRP A 86 19.76 -11.54 -14.91
CA TRP A 86 19.79 -12.67 -15.85
C TRP A 86 18.39 -13.03 -16.35
N ALA A 87 17.41 -13.11 -15.46
CA ALA A 87 16.05 -13.48 -15.83
C ALA A 87 15.42 -12.46 -16.79
N PHE A 88 15.61 -11.16 -16.53
CA PHE A 88 15.10 -10.10 -17.40
C PHE A 88 15.84 -10.08 -18.75
N ALA A 89 17.15 -10.32 -18.76
CA ALA A 89 17.92 -10.43 -20.00
C ALA A 89 17.46 -11.61 -20.86
N GLN A 90 17.15 -12.78 -20.25
CA GLN A 90 16.65 -13.95 -20.98
C GLN A 90 15.26 -13.72 -21.58
N ARG A 91 14.41 -12.95 -20.89
CA ARG A 91 13.05 -12.63 -21.37
C ARG A 91 13.07 -11.60 -22.50
N GLY A 92 14.08 -10.72 -22.51
CA GLY A 92 14.23 -9.67 -23.52
C GLY A 92 12.97 -8.79 -23.60
N ASP A 93 12.33 -8.80 -24.77
CA ASP A 93 11.18 -7.98 -25.07
C ASP A 93 9.80 -8.64 -24.78
N ALA A 94 9.78 -9.84 -24.21
CA ALA A 94 8.54 -10.53 -23.91
C ALA A 94 7.72 -9.80 -22.84
N ASP A 95 6.46 -9.51 -23.15
CA ASP A 95 5.53 -8.91 -22.20
C ASP A 95 5.23 -9.88 -21.05
N ILE A 96 4.94 -9.33 -19.89
CA ILE A 96 4.58 -10.06 -18.68
C ILE A 96 3.42 -9.40 -17.99
N GLN A 97 2.51 -10.17 -17.39
CA GLN A 97 1.36 -9.58 -16.69
C GLN A 97 1.72 -9.03 -15.33
N SER A 98 2.51 -9.80 -14.55
CA SER A 98 2.83 -9.38 -13.18
C SER A 98 4.28 -9.71 -12.84
N VAL A 99 4.97 -8.75 -12.23
CA VAL A 99 6.29 -8.92 -11.62
C VAL A 99 6.24 -8.42 -10.20
N ILE A 100 6.74 -9.24 -9.28
CA ILE A 100 6.92 -8.91 -7.87
C ILE A 100 8.39 -9.10 -7.54
N ILE A 101 9.02 -8.10 -6.91
CA ILE A 101 10.39 -8.17 -6.43
C ILE A 101 10.40 -7.86 -4.95
N PHE A 102 10.83 -8.82 -4.15
CA PHE A 102 11.01 -8.69 -2.71
C PHE A 102 12.49 -8.66 -2.36
N MET A 103 12.94 -7.57 -1.75
CA MET A 103 14.28 -7.43 -1.19
C MET A 103 14.17 -7.29 0.32
N SER A 104 14.63 -8.28 1.06
CA SER A 104 14.68 -8.27 2.53
C SER A 104 16.02 -7.76 3.07
N ARG A 105 17.00 -7.55 2.21
CA ARG A 105 18.37 -7.17 2.57
C ARG A 105 18.88 -6.02 1.71
N LEU A 106 19.56 -5.10 2.38
CA LEU A 106 20.11 -3.90 1.76
C LEU A 106 21.20 -4.18 0.70
N ASP A 107 21.93 -5.29 0.85
CA ASP A 107 23.04 -5.70 0.00
C ASP A 107 22.64 -6.64 -1.15
N SER A 108 21.35 -6.90 -1.31
CA SER A 108 20.84 -7.83 -2.33
C SER A 108 20.94 -7.31 -3.74
N ALA A 109 20.95 -5.98 -3.94
CA ALA A 109 21.09 -5.33 -5.24
C ALA A 109 21.65 -3.92 -5.11
N THR A 110 22.29 -3.44 -6.18
CA THR A 110 22.75 -2.05 -6.27
C THR A 110 21.62 -1.11 -6.72
N PRO A 111 21.70 0.20 -6.44
CA PRO A 111 20.72 1.18 -6.93
C PRO A 111 20.58 1.18 -8.46
N GLU A 112 21.68 0.93 -9.18
CA GLU A 112 21.69 0.83 -10.64
C GLU A 112 20.86 -0.37 -11.12
N GLN A 113 21.02 -1.52 -10.47
CA GLN A 113 20.21 -2.72 -10.76
C GLN A 113 18.73 -2.45 -10.52
N VAL A 114 18.37 -1.84 -9.39
CA VAL A 114 16.98 -1.47 -9.08
C VAL A 114 16.40 -0.55 -10.17
N ASN A 115 17.17 0.44 -10.63
CA ASN A 115 16.74 1.33 -11.70
C ASN A 115 16.55 0.59 -13.04
N GLU A 116 17.41 -0.37 -13.38
CA GLU A 116 17.25 -1.18 -14.60
C GLU A 116 16.01 -2.08 -14.50
N TRP A 117 15.73 -2.67 -13.32
CA TRP A 117 14.53 -3.47 -13.12
C TRP A 117 13.25 -2.64 -13.24
N LEU A 118 13.24 -1.42 -12.69
CA LEU A 118 12.15 -0.47 -12.86
C LEU A 118 11.93 -0.13 -14.33
N ARG A 119 12.99 0.18 -15.07
CA ARG A 119 12.91 0.48 -16.50
C ARG A 119 12.35 -0.70 -17.29
N TYR A 120 12.80 -1.91 -16.99
CA TYR A 120 12.28 -3.12 -17.59
C TYR A 120 10.81 -3.31 -17.24
N ALA A 121 10.46 -3.30 -15.95
CA ALA A 121 9.12 -3.55 -15.47
C ALA A 121 8.10 -2.56 -16.04
N VAL A 122 8.37 -1.25 -15.95
CA VAL A 122 7.44 -0.22 -16.43
C VAL A 122 7.19 -0.30 -17.94
N ARG A 123 8.14 -0.84 -18.70
CA ARG A 123 8.01 -1.05 -20.15
C ARG A 123 7.34 -2.37 -20.53
N ARG A 124 7.54 -3.46 -19.77
CA ARG A 124 7.17 -4.83 -20.12
C ARG A 124 6.03 -5.41 -19.31
N VAL A 125 5.84 -4.93 -18.08
CA VAL A 125 4.73 -5.38 -17.26
C VAL A 125 3.45 -4.66 -17.69
N VAL A 126 2.41 -5.45 -17.94
CA VAL A 126 1.14 -4.91 -18.43
C VAL A 126 0.17 -4.63 -17.27
N LYS A 127 0.08 -5.52 -16.28
CA LYS A 127 -0.88 -5.38 -15.17
C LYS A 127 -0.23 -4.81 -13.92
N THR A 128 0.56 -5.60 -13.22
CA THR A 128 1.02 -5.24 -11.87
C THR A 128 2.53 -5.36 -11.73
N PHE A 129 3.15 -4.29 -11.34
CA PHE A 129 4.53 -4.27 -10.87
C PHE A 129 4.57 -3.91 -9.38
N TRP A 130 5.17 -4.79 -8.58
CA TRP A 130 5.35 -4.58 -7.15
C TRP A 130 6.83 -4.73 -6.80
N PHE A 131 7.43 -3.65 -6.34
CA PHE A 131 8.78 -3.62 -5.79
C PHE A 131 8.71 -3.34 -4.30
N ASN A 132 9.23 -4.24 -3.50
CA ASN A 132 9.25 -4.13 -2.04
C ASN A 132 10.68 -4.30 -1.53
N ALA A 133 11.26 -3.20 -1.06
CA ALA A 133 12.54 -3.19 -0.36
C ALA A 133 12.28 -2.97 1.14
N CYS A 134 11.89 -4.03 1.83
CA CYS A 134 11.56 -4.01 3.25
C CYS A 134 12.46 -4.98 4.02
N ASP A 135 13.32 -4.46 4.87
CA ASP A 135 14.14 -5.28 5.76
C ASP A 135 13.25 -5.86 6.88
N SER A 136 13.04 -7.16 6.81
CA SER A 136 12.22 -7.88 7.79
C SER A 136 12.78 -7.80 9.22
N THR A 137 14.05 -7.46 9.39
CA THR A 137 14.67 -7.27 10.72
C THR A 137 14.27 -5.93 11.36
N LEU A 138 13.79 -4.97 10.55
CA LEU A 138 13.34 -3.65 10.99
C LEU A 138 11.80 -3.57 11.17
N ILE A 139 11.09 -4.67 10.96
CA ILE A 139 9.65 -4.74 11.21
C ILE A 139 9.40 -4.46 12.69
N GLY A 140 8.78 -3.34 12.99
CA GLY A 140 8.56 -2.84 14.36
C GLY A 140 9.31 -1.55 14.70
N ALA A 141 10.23 -1.11 13.86
CA ALA A 141 10.94 0.15 14.05
C ALA A 141 10.23 1.35 13.38
N TRP A 142 8.90 1.38 13.42
CA TRP A 142 8.06 2.50 12.92
C TRP A 142 8.46 3.86 13.53
N TRP A 143 9.13 3.81 14.68
CA TRP A 143 9.62 4.96 15.43
C TRP A 143 11.10 5.29 15.15
N ALA A 144 11.78 4.51 14.31
CA ALA A 144 13.17 4.85 13.96
C ALA A 144 13.20 6.21 13.27
N PRO A 145 13.98 7.17 13.81
CA PRO A 145 14.10 8.46 13.15
C PRO A 145 14.64 8.23 11.73
N PRO A 146 14.16 9.01 10.76
CA PRO A 146 14.69 8.92 9.40
C PRO A 146 16.22 9.06 9.48
N PRO A 147 16.97 8.33 8.65
CA PRO A 147 18.42 8.42 8.65
C PRO A 147 18.80 9.90 8.50
N ARG A 148 19.55 10.41 9.49
CA ARG A 148 20.01 11.79 9.46
C ARG A 148 20.77 11.98 8.16
N ASP A 149 20.46 13.06 7.47
CA ASP A 149 21.14 13.47 6.24
C ASP A 149 22.59 13.86 6.59
N HIS A 150 23.46 12.84 6.71
CA HIS A 150 24.88 13.02 7.03
C HIS A 150 25.69 13.44 5.80
N GLY A 151 25.05 14.11 4.81
CA GLY A 151 25.71 14.55 3.59
C GLY A 151 26.01 13.43 2.59
N HIS A 152 25.63 12.19 2.87
CA HIS A 152 25.71 11.09 1.92
C HIS A 152 24.57 11.22 0.89
N GLN A 153 24.92 11.21 -0.38
CA GLN A 153 23.91 11.20 -1.45
C GLN A 153 23.10 9.90 -1.34
N LEU A 154 21.82 10.03 -0.95
CA LEU A 154 20.91 8.88 -0.94
C LEU A 154 20.82 8.28 -2.35
N PRO A 155 20.82 6.95 -2.47
CA PRO A 155 20.61 6.29 -3.75
C PRO A 155 19.29 6.73 -4.36
N THR A 156 19.27 6.94 -5.65
CA THR A 156 18.12 7.48 -6.36
C THR A 156 17.46 6.38 -7.18
N VAL A 157 16.15 6.21 -6.96
CA VAL A 157 15.28 5.39 -7.81
C VAL A 157 14.55 6.34 -8.76
N GLU A 158 14.65 6.08 -10.06
CA GLU A 158 14.10 6.94 -11.11
C GLU A 158 12.98 6.25 -11.88
N LEU A 159 11.78 6.85 -11.88
CA LEU A 159 10.72 6.39 -12.75
C LEU A 159 11.02 6.76 -14.20
N PRO A 160 10.93 5.81 -15.16
CA PRO A 160 11.15 6.09 -16.58
C PRO A 160 10.09 7.04 -17.15
N SER A 161 10.39 7.68 -18.28
CA SER A 161 9.47 8.67 -18.88
C SER A 161 8.18 8.06 -19.45
N HIS A 162 8.16 6.77 -19.73
CA HIS A 162 7.01 6.09 -20.34
C HIS A 162 6.75 4.76 -19.67
N GLY A 163 5.48 4.49 -19.37
CA GLY A 163 5.02 3.26 -18.75
C GLY A 163 3.76 2.69 -19.38
N ARG A 164 3.70 1.36 -19.48
CA ARG A 164 2.53 0.60 -19.95
C ARG A 164 1.81 -0.11 -18.80
N THR A 165 2.39 -0.12 -17.62
CA THR A 165 1.92 -0.86 -16.45
C THR A 165 0.67 -0.19 -15.89
N ALA A 166 -0.35 -1.01 -15.60
CA ALA A 166 -1.60 -0.51 -15.04
C ALA A 166 -1.52 -0.22 -13.54
N SER A 167 -0.75 -1.02 -12.79
CA SER A 167 -0.58 -0.85 -11.34
C SER A 167 0.90 -0.90 -10.96
N ILE A 168 1.37 0.13 -10.28
CA ILE A 168 2.74 0.25 -9.78
C ILE A 168 2.69 0.42 -8.26
N ASN A 169 3.36 -0.48 -7.54
CA ASN A 169 3.56 -0.40 -6.10
C ASN A 169 5.06 -0.37 -5.80
N LEU A 170 5.52 0.70 -5.16
CA LEU A 170 6.90 0.89 -4.74
C LEU A 170 6.95 1.05 -3.22
N ASN A 171 7.42 0.04 -2.52
CA ASN A 171 7.71 0.12 -1.09
C ASN A 171 9.23 0.21 -0.88
N LEU A 172 9.67 1.36 -0.36
CA LEU A 172 11.07 1.72 -0.20
C LEU A 172 11.48 1.80 1.29
N SER A 173 10.72 1.14 2.19
CA SER A 173 10.78 1.36 3.65
C SER A 173 12.11 0.99 4.31
N SER A 174 12.92 0.12 3.73
CA SER A 174 14.22 -0.27 4.30
C SER A 174 15.39 0.51 3.71
N TYR A 175 15.13 1.22 2.63
CA TYR A 175 16.13 2.02 1.95
C TYR A 175 15.67 3.46 1.90
N PRO A 176 16.46 4.40 2.39
CA PRO A 176 16.20 5.80 2.13
C PRO A 176 16.48 6.10 0.64
N PHE A 177 15.69 5.51 -0.24
CA PHE A 177 15.76 5.82 -1.67
C PHE A 177 15.09 7.15 -1.94
N ARG A 178 15.79 8.01 -2.63
CA ARG A 178 15.18 9.21 -3.21
C ARG A 178 14.40 8.80 -4.45
N LEU A 179 13.10 9.09 -4.47
CA LEU A 179 12.27 8.90 -5.66
C LEU A 179 12.43 10.11 -6.60
N LYS A 180 12.94 9.84 -7.80
CA LYS A 180 13.02 10.84 -8.86
C LYS A 180 11.92 10.59 -9.88
N LEU A 181 11.08 11.59 -10.06
CA LEU A 181 10.01 11.56 -11.05
C LEU A 181 10.52 12.02 -12.42
N PRO A 182 9.93 11.55 -13.53
CA PRO A 182 10.38 11.90 -14.86
C PRO A 182 10.19 13.40 -15.14
N ALA A 183 11.28 14.09 -15.44
CA ALA A 183 11.26 15.53 -15.73
C ALA A 183 10.74 15.86 -17.15
N SER A 184 10.74 14.88 -18.06
CA SER A 184 10.34 15.09 -19.46
C SER A 184 8.86 15.53 -19.57
N PRO A 185 8.54 16.62 -20.29
CA PRO A 185 7.16 17.00 -20.58
C PRO A 185 6.42 15.97 -21.45
N ALA A 186 7.15 15.11 -22.13
CA ALA A 186 6.61 14.01 -22.92
C ALA A 186 6.32 12.74 -22.08
N ALA A 187 6.62 12.75 -20.78
CA ALA A 187 6.35 11.59 -19.94
C ALA A 187 4.86 11.22 -19.95
N ARG A 188 4.57 9.94 -20.14
CA ARG A 188 3.18 9.42 -20.23
C ARG A 188 3.06 8.06 -19.58
N TYR A 189 2.03 7.93 -18.74
CA TYR A 189 1.61 6.73 -18.06
C TYR A 189 0.10 6.50 -18.32
N GLU A 190 -0.25 6.38 -19.59
CA GLU A 190 -1.66 6.32 -20.03
C GLU A 190 -2.40 5.07 -19.54
N ALA A 191 -1.69 4.00 -19.25
CA ALA A 191 -2.26 2.76 -18.73
C ALA A 191 -2.39 2.73 -17.21
N LEU A 192 -1.70 3.64 -16.49
CA LEU A 192 -1.60 3.59 -15.04
C LEU A 192 -2.93 3.98 -14.40
N THR A 193 -3.51 3.02 -13.68
CA THR A 193 -4.74 3.19 -12.90
C THR A 193 -4.49 3.22 -11.40
N ASP A 194 -3.43 2.54 -10.94
CA ASP A 194 -3.13 2.40 -9.52
C ASP A 194 -1.65 2.72 -9.25
N LEU A 195 -1.41 3.63 -8.32
CA LEU A 195 -0.06 4.01 -7.87
C LEU A 195 0.00 3.96 -6.35
N SER A 196 0.91 3.14 -5.82
CA SER A 196 1.20 3.07 -4.39
C SER A 196 2.68 3.37 -4.16
N LEU A 197 2.95 4.35 -3.30
CA LEU A 197 4.28 4.81 -2.93
C LEU A 197 4.42 4.75 -1.41
N SER A 198 5.29 3.88 -0.91
CA SER A 198 5.53 3.73 0.54
C SER A 198 6.97 4.09 0.87
N SER A 199 7.14 4.92 1.90
CA SER A 199 8.42 5.43 2.42
C SER A 199 9.31 6.06 1.35
N ALA A 200 8.68 6.67 0.35
CA ALA A 200 9.38 7.37 -0.71
C ALA A 200 9.89 8.72 -0.21
N TRP A 201 11.15 9.00 -0.48
CA TRP A 201 11.77 10.28 -0.14
C TRP A 201 11.61 11.26 -1.30
N PHE A 202 10.84 12.33 -1.08
CA PHE A 202 10.66 13.41 -2.03
C PHE A 202 11.62 14.56 -1.68
N ARG A 203 12.21 15.20 -2.68
CA ARG A 203 13.04 16.38 -2.49
C ARG A 203 12.36 17.58 -3.13
N GLU A 204 11.55 18.28 -2.36
CA GLU A 204 10.88 19.50 -2.81
C GLU A 204 11.72 20.77 -2.57
N ASP A 205 12.74 20.71 -1.69
CA ASP A 205 13.58 21.85 -1.29
C ASP A 205 14.39 22.46 -2.42
N GLU A 206 14.55 21.77 -3.53
CA GLU A 206 15.21 22.30 -4.71
C GLU A 206 14.17 22.65 -5.78
N ALA A 207 13.62 23.85 -5.70
CA ALA A 207 12.98 24.53 -6.82
C ALA A 207 14.00 24.82 -7.94
N VAL A 208 14.79 23.81 -8.31
CA VAL A 208 15.67 23.87 -9.48
C VAL A 208 14.75 23.80 -10.69
N ALA A 209 14.80 24.83 -11.51
CA ALA A 209 14.06 24.94 -12.75
C ALA A 209 14.09 23.62 -13.54
N GLY A 210 12.91 22.97 -13.71
CA GLY A 210 12.75 21.76 -14.51
C GLY A 210 12.48 20.46 -13.75
N ARG A 211 12.41 20.44 -12.41
CA ARG A 211 11.95 19.27 -11.65
C ARG A 211 10.45 19.30 -11.43
N ARG A 212 9.82 18.15 -11.57
CA ARG A 212 8.37 18.00 -11.34
C ARG A 212 8.11 17.54 -9.93
N THR A 213 7.09 18.13 -9.33
CA THR A 213 6.52 17.63 -8.08
C THR A 213 5.72 16.34 -8.31
N LEU A 214 5.38 15.63 -7.24
CA LEU A 214 4.48 14.48 -7.32
C LEU A 214 3.12 14.89 -7.90
N ALA A 215 2.63 16.05 -7.53
CA ALA A 215 1.39 16.62 -8.06
C ALA A 215 1.44 16.85 -9.57
N ASP A 216 2.52 17.45 -10.07
CA ASP A 216 2.71 17.65 -11.51
C ASP A 216 2.80 16.34 -12.29
N PHE A 217 3.47 15.34 -11.71
CA PHE A 217 3.55 14.01 -12.31
C PHE A 217 2.17 13.37 -12.42
N ILE A 218 1.40 13.37 -11.35
CA ILE A 218 0.06 12.77 -11.33
C ILE A 218 -0.86 13.49 -12.31
N SER A 219 -0.94 14.82 -12.24
CA SER A 219 -1.90 15.60 -13.04
C SER A 219 -1.58 15.60 -14.54
N SER A 220 -0.29 15.60 -14.90
CA SER A 220 0.12 15.74 -16.30
C SER A 220 0.51 14.44 -16.98
N CYS A 221 0.98 13.43 -16.22
CA CYS A 221 1.48 12.19 -16.80
C CYS A 221 0.56 10.98 -16.61
N CYS A 222 -0.38 11.02 -15.62
CA CYS A 222 -1.20 9.88 -15.23
C CYS A 222 -2.71 10.16 -15.41
N PRO A 223 -3.22 10.38 -16.64
CA PRO A 223 -4.57 10.86 -16.86
C PRO A 223 -5.67 9.85 -16.48
N ARG A 224 -5.33 8.58 -16.28
CA ARG A 224 -6.26 7.50 -15.92
C ARG A 224 -6.06 6.99 -14.50
N LEU A 225 -5.28 7.69 -13.67
CA LEU A 225 -5.02 7.27 -12.30
C LEU A 225 -6.30 7.33 -11.47
N ARG A 226 -6.76 6.17 -11.00
CA ARG A 226 -7.97 6.02 -10.19
C ARG A 226 -7.67 5.84 -8.71
N LYS A 227 -6.57 5.14 -8.41
CA LYS A 227 -6.15 4.89 -7.04
C LYS A 227 -4.75 5.43 -6.79
N LEU A 228 -4.63 6.28 -5.77
CA LEU A 228 -3.36 6.80 -5.27
C LEU A 228 -3.21 6.45 -3.79
N GLU A 229 -2.12 5.80 -3.46
CA GLU A 229 -1.77 5.46 -2.10
C GLU A 229 -0.38 6.02 -1.79
N ILE A 230 -0.29 6.82 -0.73
CA ILE A 230 0.95 7.45 -0.25
C ILE A 230 1.11 7.10 1.22
N ILE A 231 2.11 6.28 1.53
CA ILE A 231 2.35 5.79 2.89
C ILE A 231 3.74 6.26 3.33
N ASP A 232 3.82 6.86 4.51
CA ASP A 232 5.06 7.33 5.12
C ASP A 232 5.93 8.17 4.14
N PRO A 233 5.34 9.20 3.49
CA PRO A 233 6.10 10.07 2.59
C PRO A 233 7.13 10.86 3.37
N MET A 234 8.36 10.89 2.90
CA MET A 234 9.43 11.65 3.52
C MET A 234 9.75 12.92 2.72
N ARG A 235 9.91 14.05 3.44
CA ARG A 235 10.18 15.35 2.80
C ARG A 235 9.12 15.77 1.77
N LEU A 236 7.84 15.58 2.12
CA LEU A 236 6.68 16.03 1.36
C LEU A 236 5.86 17.02 2.19
N PRO A 237 6.32 18.27 2.37
CA PRO A 237 5.65 19.26 3.23
C PRO A 237 4.28 19.67 2.67
N GLN A 238 4.10 19.60 1.35
CA GLN A 238 2.87 19.98 0.68
C GLN A 238 2.46 18.95 -0.36
N LEU A 239 1.20 18.53 -0.30
CA LEU A 239 0.59 17.66 -1.30
C LEU A 239 -0.57 18.41 -1.97
N VAL A 240 -0.34 18.96 -3.16
CA VAL A 240 -1.36 19.68 -3.93
C VAL A 240 -1.75 18.83 -5.14
N LEU A 241 -2.90 18.16 -5.09
CA LEU A 241 -3.36 17.25 -6.14
C LEU A 241 -4.50 17.87 -6.94
N ARG A 242 -4.41 17.77 -8.28
CA ARG A 242 -5.46 18.08 -9.22
C ARG A 242 -5.60 16.88 -10.16
N ALA A 243 -6.56 15.97 -9.86
CA ALA A 243 -6.66 14.67 -10.53
C ALA A 243 -8.12 14.35 -10.86
N GLU A 244 -8.50 14.48 -12.13
CA GLU A 244 -9.88 14.30 -12.57
C GLU A 244 -10.34 12.84 -12.50
N ALA A 245 -9.47 11.88 -12.79
CA ALA A 245 -9.82 10.47 -12.83
C ALA A 245 -9.76 9.77 -11.46
N LEU A 246 -9.23 10.46 -10.43
CA LEU A 246 -8.96 9.86 -9.12
C LEU A 246 -10.27 9.49 -8.41
N GLU A 247 -10.40 8.22 -8.03
CA GLU A 247 -11.54 7.65 -7.33
C GLU A 247 -11.22 7.29 -5.87
N GLU A 248 -9.96 6.90 -5.59
CA GLU A 248 -9.50 6.52 -4.25
C GLU A 248 -8.21 7.25 -3.92
N LEU A 249 -8.16 7.87 -2.75
CA LEU A 249 -6.97 8.48 -2.17
C LEU A 249 -6.74 7.95 -0.76
N ILE A 250 -5.60 7.30 -0.56
CA ILE A 250 -5.17 6.78 0.73
C ILE A 250 -3.86 7.48 1.10
N VAL A 251 -3.83 8.13 2.25
CA VAL A 251 -2.64 8.78 2.78
C VAL A 251 -2.41 8.31 4.20
N ALA A 252 -1.20 7.84 4.49
CA ALA A 252 -0.89 7.31 5.81
C ALA A 252 0.50 7.72 6.29
N SER A 253 0.66 7.82 7.62
CA SER A 253 1.94 8.11 8.29
C SER A 253 2.60 9.40 7.81
N THR A 254 1.84 10.48 7.73
CA THR A 254 2.31 11.79 7.24
C THR A 254 3.11 12.52 8.33
N ARG A 255 4.42 12.30 8.37
CA ARG A 255 5.29 12.89 9.42
C ARG A 255 5.64 14.35 9.15
N ASP A 256 5.98 14.67 7.90
CA ASP A 256 6.50 16.00 7.50
C ASP A 256 5.47 16.81 6.70
N THR A 257 4.28 16.26 6.44
CA THR A 257 3.27 16.92 5.62
C THR A 257 2.50 17.94 6.47
N GLN A 258 2.53 19.20 6.06
CA GLN A 258 1.84 20.30 6.70
C GLN A 258 0.53 20.64 6.00
N THR A 259 0.50 20.52 4.68
CA THR A 259 -0.69 20.87 3.89
C THR A 259 -1.02 19.81 2.85
N MET A 260 -2.30 19.50 2.76
CA MET A 260 -2.86 18.64 1.72
C MET A 260 -4.03 19.39 1.06
N ASP A 261 -3.92 19.67 -0.22
CA ASP A 261 -4.98 20.33 -1.01
C ASP A 261 -5.33 19.46 -2.21
N VAL A 262 -6.50 18.84 -2.17
CA VAL A 262 -6.92 17.84 -3.16
C VAL A 262 -8.19 18.34 -3.86
N THR A 263 -8.12 18.46 -5.18
CA THR A 263 -9.28 18.68 -6.04
C THR A 263 -9.43 17.48 -6.97
N ALA A 264 -10.42 16.65 -6.68
CA ALA A 264 -10.67 15.41 -7.41
C ALA A 264 -12.19 15.17 -7.54
N PRO A 265 -12.80 15.61 -8.64
CA PRO A 265 -14.26 15.61 -8.81
C PRO A 265 -14.88 14.21 -8.81
N ASN A 266 -14.09 13.18 -9.12
CA ASN A 266 -14.54 11.79 -9.13
C ASN A 266 -14.11 11.00 -7.90
N LEU A 267 -13.49 11.63 -6.91
CA LEU A 267 -13.07 10.96 -5.68
C LEU A 267 -14.26 10.44 -4.90
N ARG A 268 -14.24 9.14 -4.61
CA ARG A 268 -15.28 8.42 -3.88
C ARG A 268 -14.82 7.96 -2.50
N ILE A 269 -13.53 7.62 -2.37
CA ILE A 269 -12.95 7.09 -1.14
C ILE A 269 -11.77 7.96 -0.74
N PHE A 270 -11.80 8.48 0.48
CA PHE A 270 -10.69 9.17 1.10
C PHE A 270 -10.33 8.53 2.43
N GLU A 271 -9.08 8.10 2.55
CA GLU A 271 -8.55 7.53 3.79
C GLU A 271 -7.32 8.29 4.27
N LEU A 272 -7.32 8.66 5.54
CA LEU A 272 -6.20 9.32 6.22
C LEU A 272 -5.87 8.55 7.50
N HIS A 273 -4.66 7.98 7.58
CA HIS A 273 -4.25 7.14 8.70
C HIS A 273 -2.94 7.61 9.32
N TYR A 274 -2.81 7.53 10.65
CA TYR A 274 -1.56 7.77 11.38
C TYR A 274 -0.87 9.11 11.02
N PHE A 275 -1.63 10.17 10.96
CA PHE A 275 -1.09 11.50 10.73
C PHE A 275 -0.45 12.06 12.02
N ASN A 276 0.51 12.97 11.88
CA ASN A 276 1.24 13.60 12.99
C ASN A 276 1.89 12.63 13.99
N SER A 277 2.41 11.48 13.53
CA SER A 277 3.08 10.55 14.44
C SER A 277 4.38 11.14 14.99
N MET A 278 4.55 11.09 16.30
CA MET A 278 5.67 11.29 17.25
C MET A 278 7.00 11.93 16.83
N THR A 279 7.37 12.02 15.58
CA THR A 279 8.72 12.40 15.16
C THR A 279 8.85 13.83 14.68
N SER A 280 7.76 14.54 14.58
CA SER A 280 7.74 15.96 14.16
C SER A 280 7.96 16.95 15.31
N VAL A 281 8.45 16.49 16.47
CA VAL A 281 8.99 17.41 17.46
C VAL A 281 10.23 18.05 16.86
N THR A 282 10.04 19.19 16.24
CA THR A 282 11.16 20.07 15.91
C THR A 282 11.95 20.30 17.17
N SER A 283 13.23 20.60 17.06
CA SER A 283 14.12 20.88 18.21
C SER A 283 13.57 21.98 19.17
N TYR A 284 12.45 22.57 18.84
CA TYR A 284 11.77 23.65 19.55
C TYR A 284 10.39 23.27 20.11
N GLY A 285 9.95 22.01 20.00
CA GLY A 285 8.70 21.55 20.64
C GLY A 285 7.40 22.05 19.98
N GLU A 286 7.46 22.59 18.76
CA GLU A 286 6.26 23.00 18.03
C GLU A 286 5.62 21.80 17.32
N SER A 287 4.35 21.52 17.62
CA SER A 287 3.54 20.57 16.87
C SER A 287 3.25 21.15 15.49
N ILE A 288 3.38 20.35 14.44
CA ILE A 288 3.05 20.77 13.08
C ILE A 288 1.58 20.47 12.85
N ASP A 289 0.78 21.51 12.62
CA ASP A 289 -0.63 21.35 12.25
C ASP A 289 -0.75 20.81 10.84
N LEU A 290 -1.51 19.74 10.65
CA LEU A 290 -1.85 19.23 9.32
C LEU A 290 -3.14 19.90 8.84
N VAL A 291 -3.06 20.65 7.76
CA VAL A 291 -4.23 21.26 7.10
C VAL A 291 -4.65 20.41 5.89
N VAL A 292 -5.84 19.85 5.93
CA VAL A 292 -6.41 19.03 4.85
C VAL A 292 -7.57 19.74 4.20
N ARG A 293 -7.44 20.06 2.91
CA ARG A 293 -8.50 20.64 2.08
C ARG A 293 -8.85 19.69 0.97
N ILE A 294 -10.12 19.27 0.90
CA ILE A 294 -10.60 18.34 -0.13
C ILE A 294 -11.83 18.91 -0.83
N THR A 295 -11.77 18.94 -2.14
CA THR A 295 -12.92 19.25 -3.00
C THR A 295 -13.27 18.00 -3.80
N ALA A 296 -14.31 17.28 -3.33
CA ALA A 296 -14.72 15.98 -3.87
C ALA A 296 -16.27 15.85 -3.82
N PRO A 297 -17.00 16.34 -4.81
CA PRO A 297 -18.47 16.35 -4.78
C PRO A 297 -19.10 14.95 -4.82
N ARG A 298 -18.34 13.91 -5.18
CA ARG A 298 -18.81 12.51 -5.24
C ARG A 298 -18.29 11.65 -4.11
N LEU A 299 -17.82 12.25 -3.03
CA LEU A 299 -17.21 11.53 -1.92
C LEU A 299 -18.26 10.67 -1.19
N GLU A 300 -18.08 9.34 -1.20
CA GLU A 300 -19.01 8.37 -0.64
C GLU A 300 -18.52 7.81 0.70
N GLU A 301 -17.20 7.70 0.85
CA GLU A 301 -16.58 7.06 2.00
C GLU A 301 -15.40 7.87 2.52
N ILE A 302 -15.37 8.05 3.84
CA ILE A 302 -14.26 8.67 4.57
C ILE A 302 -13.80 7.73 5.66
N ALA A 303 -12.47 7.52 5.75
CA ALA A 303 -11.83 6.87 6.87
C ALA A 303 -10.75 7.80 7.45
N ILE A 304 -10.87 8.16 8.72
CA ILE A 304 -9.84 8.95 9.42
C ILE A 304 -9.50 8.24 10.72
N ASN A 305 -8.27 7.74 10.79
CA ASN A 305 -7.80 7.01 11.94
C ASN A 305 -6.43 7.52 12.39
N ASN A 306 -6.36 7.98 13.63
CA ASN A 306 -5.10 8.22 14.29
C ASN A 306 -5.00 7.34 15.54
N SER A 307 -4.13 6.34 15.50
CA SER A 307 -3.93 5.41 16.62
C SER A 307 -2.78 5.81 17.53
N THR A 308 -2.11 6.94 17.27
CA THR A 308 -1.04 7.41 18.15
C THR A 308 -1.62 7.84 19.50
N LEU A 309 -0.94 7.49 20.58
CA LEU A 309 -1.36 7.76 21.95
C LEU A 309 -1.13 9.21 22.38
N GLU A 310 -0.72 10.09 21.48
CA GLU A 310 -0.31 11.43 21.81
C GLU A 310 -1.36 12.48 21.57
N ILE A 311 -1.36 13.44 22.45
CA ILE A 311 -2.47 14.21 22.99
C ILE A 311 -2.88 15.41 22.13
N GLU A 312 -2.11 15.79 21.11
CA GLU A 312 -2.33 17.04 20.38
C GLU A 312 -2.32 16.82 18.87
N ASP A 313 -3.38 16.17 18.36
CA ASP A 313 -3.57 16.06 16.92
C ASP A 313 -4.20 17.34 16.36
N ASN A 314 -3.39 18.27 15.93
CA ASN A 314 -3.88 19.47 15.25
C ASN A 314 -4.16 19.15 13.77
N LEU A 315 -5.39 18.70 13.50
CA LEU A 315 -5.90 18.47 12.16
C LEU A 315 -6.95 19.51 11.79
N ASP A 316 -6.61 20.45 10.90
CA ASP A 316 -7.60 21.37 10.29
C ASP A 316 -8.20 20.70 9.05
N LEU A 317 -9.41 20.18 9.19
CA LEU A 317 -10.10 19.40 8.16
C LEU A 317 -11.18 20.25 7.46
N ARG A 318 -11.01 20.47 6.16
CA ARG A 318 -11.94 21.23 5.31
C ARG A 318 -12.32 20.40 4.08
N ILE A 319 -13.45 19.73 4.14
CA ILE A 319 -13.93 18.86 3.07
C ILE A 319 -15.20 19.44 2.45
N HIS A 320 -15.18 19.65 1.14
CA HIS A 320 -16.36 20.01 0.34
C HIS A 320 -16.94 18.75 -0.32
N GLY A 321 -18.23 18.54 -0.16
CA GLY A 321 -18.94 17.36 -0.72
C GLY A 321 -19.41 16.36 0.34
N LEU A 322 -19.39 16.72 1.62
CA LEU A 322 -19.81 15.85 2.73
C LEU A 322 -21.27 15.37 2.65
N ALA A 323 -22.13 16.08 1.93
CA ALA A 323 -23.52 15.68 1.73
C ALA A 323 -23.67 14.37 0.91
N SER A 324 -22.66 13.95 0.15
CA SER A 324 -22.67 12.69 -0.61
C SER A 324 -22.14 11.51 0.20
N VAL A 325 -21.50 11.74 1.34
CA VAL A 325 -20.91 10.69 2.16
C VAL A 325 -21.97 9.75 2.74
N ARG A 326 -21.77 8.46 2.54
CA ARG A 326 -22.62 7.36 3.00
C ARG A 326 -21.96 6.50 4.07
N ARG A 327 -20.63 6.49 4.11
CA ARG A 327 -19.86 5.63 5.01
C ARG A 327 -18.77 6.42 5.71
N LEU A 328 -18.74 6.27 7.04
CA LEU A 328 -17.61 6.70 7.87
C LEU A 328 -16.95 5.43 8.43
N LYS A 329 -15.68 5.21 8.09
CA LYS A 329 -14.93 4.02 8.51
C LYS A 329 -13.78 4.39 9.44
N ASN A 330 -13.54 3.49 10.40
CA ASN A 330 -12.41 3.58 11.33
C ASN A 330 -12.28 4.97 12.01
N LEU A 331 -13.39 5.65 12.20
CA LEU A 331 -13.39 6.99 12.75
C LEU A 331 -13.06 6.93 14.25
N THR A 332 -11.96 7.52 14.65
CA THR A 332 -11.58 7.58 16.06
C THR A 332 -12.33 8.71 16.74
N LEU A 333 -13.06 8.39 17.81
CA LEU A 333 -13.63 9.34 18.75
C LEU A 333 -12.81 9.29 20.04
N ALA A 334 -12.20 10.40 20.36
CA ALA A 334 -11.52 10.58 21.63
C ALA A 334 -12.54 10.98 22.70
N MET A 335 -12.66 10.16 23.73
CA MET A 335 -13.54 10.40 24.86
C MET A 335 -12.73 11.06 25.97
N HIS A 336 -12.69 12.40 25.98
CA HIS A 336 -11.96 13.20 26.98
C HIS A 336 -12.91 13.79 28.03
N GLY A 337 -12.48 13.76 29.26
CA GLY A 337 -12.98 14.68 30.27
C GLY A 337 -12.13 15.96 30.27
N HIS A 338 -12.75 17.05 29.95
CA HIS A 338 -12.30 18.42 30.02
C HIS A 338 -11.18 18.96 29.11
N ASN A 339 -11.57 19.93 28.32
CA ASN A 339 -10.81 21.13 27.86
C ASN A 339 -9.53 20.94 27.04
N CYS A 340 -9.27 19.83 26.45
CA CYS A 340 -8.17 19.72 25.51
C CYS A 340 -8.68 19.62 24.10
N CYS A 341 -8.44 20.67 23.37
CA CYS A 341 -8.40 20.76 21.91
C CYS A 341 -9.72 20.73 21.14
N ASN A 342 -9.96 21.83 20.56
CA ASN A 342 -11.02 22.24 19.65
C ASN A 342 -11.19 21.39 18.38
N THR A 343 -10.68 20.17 18.31
CA THR A 343 -10.62 19.42 17.05
C THR A 343 -10.92 17.95 17.19
N ASP A 344 -12.08 17.60 17.77
CA ASP A 344 -12.61 16.27 17.56
C ASP A 344 -13.13 16.17 16.11
N TYR A 345 -12.21 15.85 15.18
CA TYR A 345 -12.54 15.64 13.77
C TYR A 345 -13.59 14.53 13.59
N GLY A 346 -13.69 13.59 14.51
CA GLY A 346 -14.69 12.54 14.51
C GLY A 346 -16.09 13.10 14.73
N LEU A 347 -16.29 13.88 15.77
CA LEU A 347 -17.55 14.59 16.01
C LEU A 347 -17.84 15.61 14.92
N TRP A 348 -16.83 16.31 14.42
CA TRP A 348 -17.01 17.22 13.31
C TRP A 348 -17.54 16.53 12.06
N LEU A 349 -17.01 15.33 11.70
CA LEU A 349 -17.49 14.53 10.57
C LEU A 349 -18.92 14.06 10.80
N LEU A 350 -19.25 13.53 11.97
CA LEU A 350 -20.61 13.13 12.31
C LEU A 350 -21.60 14.29 12.17
N ASN A 351 -21.19 15.51 12.59
CA ASN A 351 -22.00 16.72 12.48
C ASN A 351 -22.20 17.19 11.02
N ASN A 352 -21.24 16.93 10.14
CA ASN A 352 -21.22 17.47 8.78
C ASN A 352 -21.59 16.45 7.70
N CYS A 353 -21.83 15.18 8.05
CA CYS A 353 -22.22 14.10 7.12
C CYS A 353 -23.69 13.67 7.35
N PRO A 354 -24.69 14.44 6.92
CA PRO A 354 -26.10 14.19 7.26
C PRO A 354 -26.71 12.94 6.59
N ASN A 355 -26.04 12.40 5.59
CA ASN A 355 -26.52 11.29 4.78
C ASN A 355 -25.81 9.96 5.07
N VAL A 356 -25.08 9.88 6.16
CA VAL A 356 -24.36 8.67 6.56
C VAL A 356 -25.31 7.52 6.85
N GLU A 357 -25.03 6.37 6.26
CA GLU A 357 -25.79 5.12 6.41
C GLU A 357 -25.04 4.09 7.25
N HIS A 358 -23.70 4.09 7.15
CA HIS A 358 -22.82 3.15 7.83
C HIS A 358 -21.73 3.89 8.60
N ILE A 359 -21.60 3.56 9.89
CA ILE A 359 -20.67 4.21 10.80
C ILE A 359 -19.82 3.11 11.46
N ASP A 360 -18.50 3.24 11.35
CA ASP A 360 -17.54 2.38 12.05
C ASP A 360 -16.65 3.28 12.91
N LEU A 361 -16.79 3.14 14.22
CA LEU A 361 -16.16 3.98 15.22
C LEU A 361 -15.17 3.19 16.06
N ARG A 362 -14.08 3.83 16.39
CA ARG A 362 -13.16 3.39 17.43
C ARG A 362 -13.22 4.36 18.59
N LEU A 363 -13.70 3.87 19.74
CA LEU A 363 -13.71 4.66 20.97
C LEU A 363 -12.37 4.54 21.68
N ARG A 364 -11.80 5.68 22.01
CA ARG A 364 -10.54 5.80 22.72
C ARG A 364 -10.76 6.52 24.03
N TYR A 365 -10.34 5.90 25.14
CA TYR A 365 -10.38 6.49 26.47
C TYR A 365 -8.97 6.88 26.90
N GLU A 366 -8.81 8.09 27.39
CA GLU A 366 -7.55 8.53 27.97
C GLU A 366 -7.54 8.28 29.49
N MET A 367 -6.54 7.55 29.94
CA MET A 367 -6.39 7.12 31.35
C MET A 367 -6.08 8.27 32.33
N LEU A 368 -5.79 9.47 31.83
CA LEU A 368 -5.37 10.61 32.68
C LEU A 368 -6.51 11.55 33.09
N ALA A 369 -7.74 11.28 32.70
CA ALA A 369 -8.88 12.11 33.04
C ALA A 369 -9.33 11.86 34.49
N THR A 370 -8.96 12.76 35.39
CA THR A 370 -9.44 12.79 36.80
C THR A 370 -10.80 13.45 36.96
N HIS A 371 -11.49 13.82 35.88
CA HIS A 371 -12.71 14.59 35.88
C HIS A 371 -13.81 14.04 35.00
N GLU A 372 -15.04 14.44 35.24
CA GLU A 372 -16.27 14.00 34.61
C GLU A 372 -16.18 14.01 33.08
N VAL A 373 -16.60 12.90 32.47
CA VAL A 373 -16.70 12.74 31.02
C VAL A 373 -17.78 13.71 30.50
N ASP A 374 -17.41 14.55 29.55
CA ASP A 374 -18.40 15.36 28.85
C ASP A 374 -19.42 14.46 28.15
N ASP A 375 -20.65 14.62 28.54
CA ASP A 375 -21.77 13.86 28.01
C ASP A 375 -21.98 14.29 26.54
N LEU A 376 -21.78 13.36 25.59
CA LEU A 376 -22.14 13.55 24.19
C LEU A 376 -23.65 13.86 24.01
N THR A 377 -24.42 13.81 25.11
CA THR A 377 -25.84 14.14 25.14
C THR A 377 -26.12 15.65 25.17
N ASP A 378 -25.11 16.51 25.17
CA ASP A 378 -25.37 17.93 25.04
C ASP A 378 -26.24 18.16 23.78
N ASN A 379 -27.29 18.94 23.93
CA ASN A 379 -28.37 19.18 22.92
C ASN A 379 -27.88 19.66 21.53
N ARG A 380 -26.58 19.68 21.30
CA ARG A 380 -25.90 20.05 20.05
C ARG A 380 -25.51 18.84 19.18
N ALA A 381 -25.63 17.61 19.68
CA ALA A 381 -25.28 16.42 18.89
C ALA A 381 -26.25 16.26 17.71
N PRO A 382 -25.75 16.05 16.47
CA PRO A 382 -26.59 15.92 15.29
C PRO A 382 -27.39 14.63 15.37
N ARG A 383 -28.58 14.64 14.79
CA ARG A 383 -29.36 13.40 14.59
C ARG A 383 -29.12 12.82 13.23
N LEU A 384 -28.57 11.62 13.19
CA LEU A 384 -28.24 10.89 11.98
C LEU A 384 -29.39 9.94 11.58
N TYR A 385 -30.47 10.49 11.05
CA TYR A 385 -31.67 9.73 10.68
C TYR A 385 -31.46 8.67 9.60
N LYS A 386 -30.39 8.75 8.81
CA LYS A 386 -30.09 7.77 7.76
C LYS A 386 -29.16 6.67 8.22
N ALA A 387 -28.58 6.77 9.41
CA ALA A 387 -27.69 5.74 9.94
C ALA A 387 -28.46 4.44 10.19
N ARG A 388 -28.07 3.38 9.46
CA ARG A 388 -28.67 2.05 9.51
C ARG A 388 -27.80 1.04 10.24
N SER A 389 -26.49 1.23 10.18
CA SER A 389 -25.51 0.29 10.74
C SER A 389 -24.41 1.04 11.46
N MET A 390 -24.12 0.58 12.68
CA MET A 390 -23.00 1.10 13.49
C MET A 390 -22.15 -0.05 14.01
N VAL A 391 -20.85 0.09 13.86
CA VAL A 391 -19.84 -0.78 14.49
C VAL A 391 -19.05 0.06 15.46
N ILE A 392 -18.88 -0.41 16.68
CA ILE A 392 -18.10 0.25 17.73
C ILE A 392 -16.98 -0.68 18.16
N ASP A 393 -15.74 -0.27 17.96
CA ASP A 393 -14.54 -0.93 18.44
C ASP A 393 -14.05 -0.20 19.70
N ALA A 394 -14.06 -0.86 20.85
CA ALA A 394 -13.65 -0.28 22.12
C ALA A 394 -12.57 -1.13 22.79
N CYS A 395 -11.55 -0.47 23.31
CA CYS A 395 -10.51 -1.10 24.11
C CYS A 395 -10.95 -1.21 25.56
N GLY A 396 -11.26 -2.44 26.01
CA GLY A 396 -11.67 -2.72 27.39
C GLY A 396 -13.13 -2.40 27.71
N LEU A 397 -13.54 -2.82 28.89
CA LEU A 397 -14.83 -2.48 29.50
C LEU A 397 -14.57 -1.35 30.51
N ASP A 398 -14.79 -0.11 30.11
CA ASP A 398 -14.76 1.03 31.01
C ASP A 398 -16.21 1.40 31.41
N GLN A 399 -16.37 1.99 32.60
CA GLN A 399 -17.64 2.51 33.06
C GLN A 399 -18.25 3.57 32.14
N TYR A 400 -17.40 4.27 31.39
CA TYR A 400 -17.81 5.30 30.44
C TYR A 400 -18.29 4.73 29.09
N LEU A 401 -17.97 3.47 28.76
CA LEU A 401 -18.39 2.85 27.51
C LEU A 401 -19.90 2.85 27.34
N VAL A 402 -20.62 2.51 28.40
CA VAL A 402 -22.08 2.41 28.36
C VAL A 402 -22.70 3.78 28.07
N THR A 403 -22.21 4.83 28.73
CA THR A 403 -22.69 6.22 28.53
C THR A 403 -22.41 6.69 27.12
N SER A 404 -21.19 6.44 26.60
CA SER A 404 -20.79 6.81 25.25
C SER A 404 -21.61 6.10 24.18
N VAL A 405 -21.80 4.79 24.33
CA VAL A 405 -22.65 4.00 23.41
C VAL A 405 -24.09 4.50 23.46
N TRP A 406 -24.61 4.81 24.64
CA TRP A 406 -25.95 5.34 24.78
C TRP A 406 -26.12 6.68 24.06
N SER A 407 -25.18 7.59 24.23
CA SER A 407 -25.17 8.89 23.55
C SER A 407 -25.13 8.73 22.02
N LEU A 408 -24.29 7.84 21.51
CA LEU A 408 -24.21 7.53 20.08
C LEU A 408 -25.53 6.95 19.55
N LEU A 409 -26.20 6.09 20.30
CA LEU A 409 -27.52 5.54 19.94
C LEU A 409 -28.60 6.60 19.88
N LEU A 410 -28.56 7.59 20.78
CA LEU A 410 -29.50 8.72 20.75
C LEU A 410 -29.31 9.60 19.49
N MET A 411 -28.09 9.66 18.93
CA MET A 411 -27.83 10.33 17.66
C MET A 411 -28.41 9.58 16.45
N CYS A 412 -28.63 8.26 16.56
CA CYS A 412 -29.01 7.39 15.44
C CYS A 412 -30.37 6.72 15.70
N PRO A 413 -31.50 7.45 15.67
CA PRO A 413 -32.80 6.92 16.07
C PRO A 413 -33.32 5.78 15.18
N ASP A 414 -32.90 5.72 13.91
CA ASP A 414 -33.33 4.73 12.94
C ASP A 414 -32.30 3.60 12.74
N LEU A 415 -31.40 3.39 13.72
CA LEU A 415 -30.36 2.38 13.65
C LEU A 415 -30.98 0.97 13.63
N ILE A 416 -30.59 0.15 12.67
CA ILE A 416 -31.10 -1.23 12.50
C ILE A 416 -30.10 -2.25 13.06
N SER A 417 -28.81 -1.99 12.90
CA SER A 417 -27.74 -2.92 13.28
C SER A 417 -26.68 -2.23 14.12
N LEU A 418 -26.41 -2.80 15.29
CA LEU A 418 -25.31 -2.40 16.17
C LEU A 418 -24.41 -3.59 16.42
N ARG A 419 -23.10 -3.41 16.22
CA ARG A 419 -22.05 -4.37 16.60
C ARG A 419 -21.04 -3.68 17.51
N ILE A 420 -20.81 -4.23 18.69
CA ILE A 420 -19.79 -3.76 19.62
C ILE A 420 -18.70 -4.82 19.70
N CYS A 421 -17.47 -4.43 19.37
CA CYS A 421 -16.29 -5.25 19.43
C CYS A 421 -15.43 -4.79 20.61
N LEU A 422 -15.27 -5.66 21.61
CA LEU A 422 -14.42 -5.38 22.75
C LEU A 422 -13.06 -6.03 22.53
N ARG A 423 -12.00 -5.23 22.47
CA ARG A 423 -10.63 -5.74 22.45
C ARG A 423 -10.11 -5.85 23.87
N GLY A 424 -9.67 -7.05 24.26
CA GLY A 424 -8.95 -7.22 25.52
C GLY A 424 -7.64 -6.44 25.50
N TRP A 425 -7.19 -6.00 26.67
CA TRP A 425 -5.83 -5.47 26.85
C TRP A 425 -4.87 -6.64 26.56
N GLY A 426 -4.16 -6.62 25.44
CA GLY A 426 -3.09 -7.56 25.13
C GLY A 426 -1.75 -7.07 25.64
#